data_0f6a071e9020ccacdfbba343483493ca
#
_entry.id   0f6a071e9020ccacdfbba343483493ca
#
_cell.length_a   1.000
_cell.length_b   1.000
_cell.length_c   1.000
_cell.angle_alpha   90.00
_cell.angle_beta   90.00
_cell.angle_gamma   90.00
#
_symmetry.space_group_name_H-M   'P 1'
#
loop_
_entity.id
_entity.type
_entity.pdbx_description
1 polymer ?
#
loop_
_entity_poly.entity_id
_entity_poly.type
_entity_poly.pdbx_seq_one_letter_code
_entity_poly.pdbx_strand_id
1 'polypeptide(L)'
;MATGRTRVPEIRKGDTVLVLSGKDAGKQGVVERVITNKRAIQHVTGSSADTGRQARRGYWKPTSTRPVSVVVEGLNVAKRHTKPRQTQGRTDRAPKVQQGGILDIAKPLDISKVMLVCPSCKEPTRIRHTVLEDGRRVRVCSHCGKAIEVTA
;
A
#
# COMPACT_ATOMS: atom_id res chain seq x y z
N MET A 1 11.15 -15.29 23.01
CA MET A 1 10.82 -15.23 21.58
C MET A 1 9.91 -14.04 21.37
N ALA A 2 10.39 -12.98 20.73
CA ALA A 2 9.56 -11.80 20.47
C ALA A 2 8.59 -12.12 19.35
N THR A 3 7.32 -12.36 19.69
CA THR A 3 6.22 -12.44 18.74
C THR A 3 6.13 -11.09 18.04
N GLY A 4 6.58 -11.04 16.80
CA GLY A 4 6.48 -9.85 15.97
C GLY A 4 5.02 -9.42 15.87
N ARG A 5 4.61 -8.47 16.69
CA ARG A 5 3.28 -7.85 16.61
C ARG A 5 3.14 -7.24 15.23
N THR A 6 2.38 -7.88 14.40
CA THR A 6 2.00 -7.35 13.08
C THR A 6 1.30 -6.01 13.32
N ARG A 7 1.97 -4.91 12.98
CA ARG A 7 1.37 -3.59 13.13
C ARG A 7 0.20 -3.50 12.16
N VAL A 8 -1.00 -3.39 12.70
CA VAL A 8 -2.20 -3.16 11.90
C VAL A 8 -2.05 -1.81 11.19
N PRO A 9 -2.18 -1.74 9.87
CA PRO A 9 -2.07 -0.47 9.16
C PRO A 9 -3.16 0.48 9.65
N GLU A 10 -2.79 1.75 9.79
CA GLU A 10 -3.71 2.81 10.21
C GLU A 10 -4.81 3.02 9.18
N ILE A 11 -4.46 2.96 7.90
CA ILE A 11 -5.39 3.08 6.77
C ILE A 11 -5.70 1.67 6.24
N ARG A 12 -6.97 1.39 6.00
CA ARG A 12 -7.48 0.12 5.49
C ARG A 12 -8.27 0.32 4.20
N LYS A 13 -8.54 -0.78 3.50
CA LYS A 13 -9.47 -0.78 2.39
C LYS A 13 -10.85 -0.31 2.88
N GLY A 14 -11.53 0.54 2.10
CA GLY A 14 -12.83 1.10 2.44
C GLY A 14 -12.78 2.40 3.26
N ASP A 15 -11.61 2.80 3.77
CA ASP A 15 -11.47 4.07 4.46
C ASP A 15 -11.55 5.24 3.48
N THR A 16 -12.21 6.33 3.87
CA THR A 16 -12.16 7.59 3.12
C THR A 16 -10.91 8.36 3.50
N VAL A 17 -10.15 8.80 2.53
CA VAL A 17 -8.90 9.55 2.74
C VAL A 17 -8.89 10.85 1.97
N LEU A 18 -8.21 11.85 2.52
CA LEU A 18 -7.89 13.14 1.90
C LEU A 18 -6.46 13.08 1.38
N VAL A 19 -6.24 13.50 0.14
CA VAL A 19 -4.90 13.63 -0.44
C VAL A 19 -4.29 14.97 -0.01
N LEU A 20 -3.15 14.94 0.66
CA LEU A 20 -2.47 16.12 1.19
C LEU A 20 -1.58 16.81 0.16
N SER A 21 -0.97 16.05 -0.75
CA SER A 21 0.01 16.58 -1.69
C SER A 21 0.00 15.84 -3.03
N GLY A 22 0.40 16.54 -4.09
CA GLY A 22 0.46 16.04 -5.45
C GLY A 22 -0.60 16.69 -6.34
N LYS A 23 -0.80 16.15 -7.55
CA LYS A 23 -1.74 16.71 -8.54
C LYS A 23 -3.20 16.68 -8.10
N ASP A 24 -3.55 15.75 -7.19
CA ASP A 24 -4.90 15.57 -6.67
C ASP A 24 -5.02 16.03 -5.21
N ALA A 25 -4.15 16.96 -4.76
CA ALA A 25 -4.20 17.51 -3.41
C ALA A 25 -5.57 18.16 -3.13
N GLY A 26 -6.10 17.96 -1.92
CA GLY A 26 -7.40 18.45 -1.49
C GLY A 26 -8.60 17.59 -1.92
N LYS A 27 -8.40 16.56 -2.75
CA LYS A 27 -9.48 15.65 -3.12
C LYS A 27 -9.61 14.52 -2.11
N GLN A 28 -10.83 14.06 -1.92
CA GLN A 28 -11.16 12.92 -1.08
C GLN A 28 -11.53 11.71 -1.95
N GLY A 29 -11.22 10.52 -1.49
CA GLY A 29 -11.58 9.29 -2.17
C GLY A 29 -11.54 8.09 -1.24
N VAL A 30 -12.12 6.99 -1.68
CA VAL A 30 -12.15 5.73 -0.94
C VAL A 30 -10.93 4.89 -1.28
N VAL A 31 -10.33 4.27 -0.29
CA VAL A 31 -9.18 3.38 -0.47
C VAL A 31 -9.65 2.04 -1.05
N GLU A 32 -9.27 1.79 -2.29
CA GLU A 32 -9.52 0.51 -2.97
C GLU A 32 -8.60 -0.60 -2.42
N ARG A 33 -7.31 -0.26 -2.25
CA ARG A 33 -6.29 -1.24 -1.88
C ARG A 33 -5.13 -0.59 -1.14
N VAL A 34 -4.64 -1.29 -0.12
CA VAL A 34 -3.41 -0.94 0.60
C VAL A 34 -2.29 -1.86 0.15
N ILE A 35 -1.19 -1.28 -0.31
CA ILE A 35 0.00 -2.00 -0.73
C ILE A 35 0.98 -2.05 0.43
N THR A 36 1.22 -3.26 0.92
CA THR A 36 2.24 -3.53 1.93
C THR A 36 3.50 -4.05 1.25
N ASN A 37 4.64 -3.52 1.61
CA ASN A 37 5.91 -3.94 1.00
C ASN A 37 6.41 -5.25 1.63
N LYS A 38 5.61 -6.32 1.50
CA LYS A 38 5.98 -7.66 1.98
C LYS A 38 7.19 -8.27 1.27
N ARG A 39 7.64 -7.67 0.15
CA ARG A 39 8.68 -8.19 -0.74
C ARG A 39 9.81 -7.21 -1.00
N ALA A 40 9.94 -6.15 -0.25
CA ALA A 40 11.17 -5.39 -0.29
C ALA A 40 12.25 -6.25 0.37
N ILE A 41 12.88 -7.04 -0.46
CA ILE A 41 14.02 -7.85 -0.10
C ILE A 41 15.24 -6.99 -0.39
N GLN A 42 15.95 -6.59 0.64
CA GLN A 42 17.20 -5.88 0.47
C GLN A 42 18.33 -6.91 0.36
N HIS A 43 19.09 -6.82 -0.72
CA HIS A 43 20.31 -7.61 -0.86
C HIS A 43 21.37 -7.02 0.07
N VAL A 44 21.71 -7.76 1.11
CA VAL A 44 22.78 -7.37 2.01
C VAL A 44 24.06 -8.05 1.52
N THR A 45 24.94 -7.27 0.92
CA THR A 45 26.31 -7.68 0.67
C THR A 45 27.07 -7.57 1.98
N GLY A 46 27.54 -8.69 2.49
CA GLY A 46 28.35 -8.71 3.71
C GLY A 46 29.62 -7.89 3.51
N SER A 47 29.87 -6.93 4.39
CA SER A 47 31.18 -6.33 4.52
C SER A 47 32.14 -7.36 5.12
N SER A 48 33.42 -7.25 4.77
CA SER A 48 34.50 -8.20 5.11
C SER A 48 34.76 -8.41 6.61
N ALA A 49 33.98 -7.80 7.49
CA ALA A 49 34.07 -7.94 8.94
C ALA A 49 33.27 -9.12 9.51
N ASP A 50 32.36 -9.69 8.71
CA ASP A 50 31.54 -10.83 9.15
C ASP A 50 32.19 -12.13 8.64
N THR A 51 32.93 -12.75 9.54
CA THR A 51 33.77 -13.90 9.34
C THR A 51 32.98 -15.15 8.98
N GLY A 52 32.76 -15.40 7.72
CA GLY A 52 32.21 -16.66 7.25
C GLY A 52 32.09 -16.74 5.75
N ARG A 53 32.24 -17.93 5.20
CA ARG A 53 32.08 -18.24 3.76
C ARG A 53 30.75 -17.78 3.17
N GLN A 54 29.75 -17.49 3.98
CA GLN A 54 28.41 -17.00 3.59
C GLN A 54 28.40 -15.49 3.26
N ALA A 55 29.34 -14.70 3.80
CA ALA A 55 29.44 -13.26 3.54
C ALA A 55 29.73 -12.92 2.06
N ARG A 56 30.33 -13.83 1.32
CA ARG A 56 30.66 -13.61 -0.11
C ARG A 56 29.48 -13.73 -1.06
N ARG A 57 28.36 -14.37 -0.65
CA ARG A 57 27.20 -14.60 -1.53
C ARG A 57 26.09 -13.58 -1.37
N GLY A 58 26.16 -12.71 -0.35
CA GLY A 58 25.05 -11.86 0.00
C GLY A 58 23.79 -12.68 0.35
N TYR A 59 22.96 -12.16 1.20
CA TYR A 59 21.67 -12.77 1.51
C TYR A 59 20.54 -11.75 1.41
N TRP A 60 19.37 -12.24 1.09
CA TRP A 60 18.19 -11.43 0.98
C TRP A 60 17.50 -11.30 2.34
N LYS A 61 17.47 -10.08 2.87
CA LYS A 61 16.79 -9.78 4.13
C LYS A 61 15.43 -9.16 3.85
N PRO A 62 14.35 -9.67 4.43
CA PRO A 62 13.05 -9.03 4.29
C PRO A 62 13.10 -7.65 4.97
N THR A 63 12.87 -6.62 4.19
CA THR A 63 12.76 -5.25 4.67
C THR A 63 11.31 -4.97 4.99
N SER A 64 11.05 -4.51 6.21
CA SER A 64 9.79 -3.94 6.74
C SER A 64 8.46 -4.33 6.03
N THR A 65 7.54 -4.87 6.80
CA THR A 65 6.13 -5.16 6.42
C THR A 65 5.21 -3.94 6.56
N ARG A 66 5.73 -2.73 6.57
CA ARG A 66 4.91 -1.52 6.71
C ARG A 66 4.13 -1.24 5.43
N PRO A 67 2.86 -0.82 5.51
CA PRO A 67 2.15 -0.31 4.35
C PRO A 67 2.89 0.92 3.84
N VAL A 68 3.20 0.90 2.56
CA VAL A 68 4.02 1.96 1.93
C VAL A 68 3.14 2.85 1.07
N SER A 69 2.09 2.28 0.49
CA SER A 69 1.29 2.97 -0.51
C SER A 69 -0.18 2.52 -0.46
N VAL A 70 -1.05 3.41 -0.87
CA VAL A 70 -2.48 3.18 -1.00
C VAL A 70 -2.94 3.51 -2.42
N VAL A 71 -3.88 2.73 -2.95
CA VAL A 71 -4.59 3.03 -4.18
C VAL A 71 -5.94 3.58 -3.80
N VAL A 72 -6.23 4.79 -4.26
CA VAL A 72 -7.48 5.49 -3.99
C VAL A 72 -8.30 5.53 -5.27
N GLU A 73 -9.58 5.24 -5.17
CA GLU A 73 -10.49 5.20 -6.30
C GLU A 73 -10.59 6.58 -6.98
N GLY A 74 -10.46 6.59 -8.31
CA GLY A 74 -10.56 7.79 -9.14
C GLY A 74 -9.42 8.82 -8.99
N LEU A 75 -8.44 8.57 -8.11
CA LEU A 75 -7.33 9.50 -7.88
C LEU A 75 -5.99 8.92 -8.35
N ASN A 76 -5.07 9.82 -8.70
CA ASN A 76 -3.73 9.49 -9.21
C ASN A 76 -3.75 8.56 -10.43
N VAL A 77 -4.74 8.74 -11.30
CA VAL A 77 -4.85 7.99 -12.55
C VAL A 77 -3.80 8.47 -13.55
N ALA A 78 -3.09 7.52 -14.15
CA ALA A 78 -2.14 7.77 -15.21
C ALA A 78 -2.51 7.00 -16.47
N LYS A 79 -2.40 7.66 -17.61
CA LYS A 79 -2.59 7.04 -18.93
C LYS A 79 -1.34 6.28 -19.34
N ARG A 80 -1.50 5.03 -19.69
CA ARG A 80 -0.42 4.18 -20.22
C ARG A 80 -0.72 3.81 -21.66
N HIS A 81 0.15 4.19 -22.55
CA HIS A 81 0.11 3.77 -23.95
C HIS A 81 0.73 2.38 -24.08
N THR A 82 -0.02 1.43 -24.57
CA THR A 82 0.45 0.07 -24.87
C THR A 82 0.59 -0.07 -26.40
N LYS A 83 1.73 -0.56 -26.84
CA LYS A 83 1.94 -0.90 -28.25
C LYS A 83 1.26 -2.26 -28.57
N PRO A 84 0.79 -2.47 -29.79
CA PRO A 84 0.33 -3.78 -30.21
C PRO A 84 1.46 -4.79 -30.06
N ARG A 85 1.17 -5.95 -29.52
CA ARG A 85 2.14 -7.02 -29.30
C ARG A 85 1.60 -8.33 -29.86
N GLN A 86 2.42 -8.98 -30.65
CA GLN A 86 2.20 -10.36 -31.07
C GLN A 86 2.82 -11.28 -30.02
N THR A 87 2.03 -12.16 -29.46
CA THR A 87 2.50 -13.17 -28.51
C THR A 87 2.14 -14.54 -29.08
N GLN A 88 3.16 -15.34 -29.32
CA GLN A 88 2.98 -16.74 -29.73
C GLN A 88 3.30 -17.61 -28.50
N GLY A 89 2.30 -18.33 -28.01
CA GLY A 89 2.49 -19.34 -26.98
C GLY A 89 3.25 -20.53 -27.54
N ARG A 90 3.95 -21.29 -26.69
CA ARG A 90 4.73 -22.47 -27.09
C ARG A 90 3.87 -23.55 -27.75
N THR A 91 2.58 -23.56 -27.47
CA THR A 91 1.60 -24.53 -27.99
C THR A 91 0.61 -23.94 -29.00
N ASP A 92 0.61 -22.63 -29.18
CA ASP A 92 -0.33 -21.95 -30.07
C ASP A 92 0.17 -22.00 -31.52
N ARG A 93 -0.64 -22.57 -32.45
CA ARG A 93 -0.33 -22.61 -33.88
C ARG A 93 -0.40 -21.24 -34.56
N ALA A 94 -1.17 -20.30 -34.01
CA ALA A 94 -1.31 -18.96 -34.58
C ALA A 94 -0.92 -17.90 -33.56
N PRO A 95 -0.21 -16.82 -33.98
CA PRO A 95 0.14 -15.72 -33.07
C PRO A 95 -1.13 -14.97 -32.65
N LYS A 96 -1.30 -14.78 -31.37
CA LYS A 96 -2.36 -13.91 -30.82
C LYS A 96 -1.87 -12.46 -30.87
N VAL A 97 -2.60 -11.64 -31.62
CA VAL A 97 -2.32 -10.20 -31.69
C VAL A 97 -3.10 -9.50 -30.60
N GLN A 98 -2.39 -8.95 -29.63
CA GLN A 98 -2.95 -8.08 -28.63
C GLN A 98 -2.90 -6.65 -29.13
N GLN A 99 -4.04 -6.05 -29.40
CA GLN A 99 -4.10 -4.67 -29.87
C GLN A 99 -3.59 -3.71 -28.77
N GLY A 100 -2.86 -2.70 -29.20
CA GLY A 100 -2.45 -1.62 -28.32
C GLY A 100 -3.61 -0.67 -28.03
N GLY A 101 -3.45 0.16 -27.00
CA GLY A 101 -4.44 1.15 -26.62
C GLY A 101 -3.95 2.06 -25.51
N ILE A 102 -4.82 2.98 -25.09
CA ILE A 102 -4.59 3.85 -23.94
C ILE A 102 -5.33 3.22 -22.76
N LEU A 103 -4.58 2.88 -21.72
CA LEU A 103 -5.12 2.29 -20.48
C LEU A 103 -5.01 3.30 -19.36
N ASP A 104 -6.10 3.54 -18.66
CA ASP A 104 -6.12 4.32 -17.43
C ASP A 104 -5.76 3.41 -16.25
N ILE A 105 -4.66 3.73 -15.57
CA ILE A 105 -4.12 2.93 -14.47
C ILE A 105 -4.08 3.78 -13.22
N ALA A 106 -4.77 3.34 -12.17
CA ALA A 106 -4.68 3.95 -10.86
C ALA A 106 -3.30 3.65 -10.26
N LYS A 107 -2.49 4.69 -10.05
CA LYS A 107 -1.17 4.58 -9.43
C LYS A 107 -1.27 4.70 -7.92
N PRO A 108 -0.45 3.95 -7.18
CA PRO A 108 -0.41 4.07 -5.74
C PRO A 108 0.11 5.44 -5.29
N LEU A 109 -0.45 5.96 -4.21
CA LEU A 109 0.01 7.12 -3.46
C LEU A 109 0.77 6.66 -2.22
N ASP A 110 1.82 7.36 -1.84
CA ASP A 110 2.49 7.09 -0.57
C ASP A 110 1.56 7.35 0.60
N ILE A 111 1.63 6.51 1.61
CA ILE A 111 0.77 6.62 2.81
C ILE A 111 0.97 7.96 3.54
N SER A 112 2.15 8.56 3.43
CA SER A 112 2.45 9.88 4.01
C SER A 112 1.75 11.05 3.31
N LYS A 113 1.26 10.83 2.08
CA LYS A 113 0.55 11.84 1.27
C LYS A 113 -0.96 11.81 1.45
N VAL A 114 -1.46 10.93 2.29
CA VAL A 114 -2.90 10.76 2.54
C VAL A 114 -3.18 10.84 4.04
N MET A 115 -4.36 11.35 4.37
CA MET A 115 -4.85 11.45 5.75
C MET A 115 -6.26 10.86 5.81
N LEU A 116 -6.56 10.11 6.87
CA LEU A 116 -7.88 9.54 7.06
C LEU A 116 -8.92 10.62 7.33
N VAL A 117 -10.07 10.51 6.71
CA VAL A 117 -11.25 11.32 7.02
C VAL A 117 -12.15 10.53 7.95
N CYS A 118 -12.47 11.10 9.09
CA CYS A 118 -13.34 10.44 10.07
C CYS A 118 -14.77 10.31 9.53
N PRO A 119 -15.40 9.12 9.58
CA PRO A 119 -16.77 8.96 9.11
C PRO A 119 -17.79 9.70 9.98
N SER A 120 -17.48 9.94 11.26
CA SER A 120 -18.40 10.59 12.20
C SER A 120 -18.35 12.12 12.15
N CYS A 121 -17.15 12.73 12.21
CA CYS A 121 -17.00 14.21 12.18
C CYS A 121 -16.66 14.75 10.80
N LYS A 122 -16.37 13.88 9.81
CA LYS A 122 -16.02 14.23 8.43
C LYS A 122 -14.76 15.09 8.29
N GLU A 123 -13.97 15.18 9.34
CA GLU A 123 -12.70 15.92 9.34
C GLU A 123 -11.50 14.99 9.10
N PRO A 124 -10.46 15.49 8.43
CA PRO A 124 -9.20 14.77 8.28
C PRO A 124 -8.51 14.67 9.66
N THR A 125 -8.18 13.46 10.07
CA THR A 125 -7.68 13.21 11.43
C THR A 125 -6.58 12.18 11.46
N ARG A 126 -5.76 12.25 12.52
CA ARG A 126 -4.83 11.20 12.88
C ARG A 126 -5.55 10.13 13.69
N ILE A 127 -5.06 8.91 13.59
CA ILE A 127 -5.64 7.75 14.27
C ILE A 127 -4.91 7.53 15.59
N ARG A 128 -5.69 7.41 16.67
CA ARG A 128 -5.25 6.86 17.95
C ARG A 128 -5.74 5.42 18.07
N HIS A 129 -5.10 4.67 18.93
CA HIS A 129 -5.50 3.30 19.23
C HIS A 129 -5.88 3.19 20.70
N THR A 130 -7.07 2.69 20.95
CA THR A 130 -7.53 2.37 22.30
C THR A 130 -7.72 0.86 22.40
N VAL A 131 -7.46 0.30 23.58
CA VAL A 131 -7.71 -1.10 23.86
C VAL A 131 -9.05 -1.16 24.59
N LEU A 132 -9.98 -1.92 24.05
CA LEU A 132 -11.26 -2.21 24.69
C LEU A 132 -11.07 -3.22 25.84
N GLU A 133 -12.06 -3.37 26.68
CA GLU A 133 -12.09 -4.34 27.79
C GLU A 133 -11.83 -5.78 27.29
N ASP A 134 -12.29 -6.11 26.10
CA ASP A 134 -12.03 -7.38 25.39
C ASP A 134 -10.57 -7.58 24.94
N GLY A 135 -9.67 -6.65 25.22
CA GLY A 135 -8.29 -6.68 24.76
C GLY A 135 -8.08 -6.36 23.27
N ARG A 136 -9.12 -6.03 22.52
CA ARG A 136 -9.05 -5.65 21.10
C ARG A 136 -8.58 -4.21 20.95
N ARG A 137 -7.68 -3.99 20.02
CA ARG A 137 -7.24 -2.65 19.64
C ARG A 137 -8.16 -2.09 18.57
N VAL A 138 -8.79 -0.97 18.84
CA VAL A 138 -9.64 -0.22 17.91
C VAL A 138 -8.98 1.09 17.51
N ARG A 139 -9.27 1.52 16.29
CA ARG A 139 -8.84 2.82 15.77
C ARG A 139 -9.84 3.86 16.27
N VAL A 140 -9.34 4.98 16.78
CA VAL A 140 -10.16 6.05 17.33
C VAL A 140 -9.74 7.38 16.69
N CYS A 141 -10.72 8.19 16.35
CA CYS A 141 -10.50 9.54 15.84
C CYS A 141 -9.86 10.41 16.95
N SER A 142 -8.81 11.16 16.62
CA SER A 142 -8.21 12.05 17.60
C SER A 142 -9.02 13.32 17.88
N HIS A 143 -9.97 13.70 17.00
CA HIS A 143 -10.83 14.86 17.16
C HIS A 143 -12.08 14.56 17.97
N CYS A 144 -12.89 13.59 17.53
CA CYS A 144 -14.18 13.30 18.16
C CYS A 144 -14.17 12.12 19.14
N GLY A 145 -13.05 11.39 19.27
CA GLY A 145 -12.92 10.24 20.17
C GLY A 145 -13.74 8.99 19.79
N LYS A 146 -14.47 9.02 18.68
CA LYS A 146 -15.28 7.87 18.26
C LYS A 146 -14.42 6.80 17.57
N ALA A 147 -14.83 5.54 17.74
CA ALA A 147 -14.21 4.41 17.07
C ALA A 147 -14.43 4.51 15.55
N ILE A 148 -13.37 4.19 14.79
CA ILE A 148 -13.38 4.18 13.32
C ILE A 148 -13.48 2.73 12.89
N GLU A 149 -14.66 2.33 12.47
CA GLU A 149 -14.92 1.02 11.89
C GLU A 149 -14.75 1.12 10.37
N VAL A 150 -14.34 0.01 9.76
CA VAL A 150 -14.27 -0.09 8.29
C VAL A 150 -15.67 -0.46 7.84
N THR A 151 -16.29 0.39 7.06
CA THR A 151 -17.48 0.01 6.30
C THR A 151 -17.03 -1.03 5.27
N ALA A 152 -17.47 -2.26 5.45
CA ALA A 152 -17.17 -3.38 4.56
C ALA A 152 -17.85 -3.19 3.20
#